data_db294e6b3475fefb86d8fe415a8ea5d3
#
_entry.id   db294e6b3475fefb86d8fe415a8ea5d3
#
_cell.length_a   1.000
_cell.length_b   1.000
_cell.length_c   1.000
_cell.angle_alpha   90.00
_cell.angle_beta   90.00
_cell.angle_gamma   90.00
#
_symmetry.space_group_name_H-M   'P 1'
#
loop_
_entity.id
_entity.type
_entity.pdbx_description
1 polymer ?
#
loop_
_entity_poly.entity_id
_entity_poly.type
_entity_poly.pdbx_seq_one_letter_code
_entity_poly.pdbx_strand_id
1 'polypeptide(L)'
;MAEEAPIRAGSGEQGELFPDSSLPDELVGYRGPAACQISGITYRQLDYWARTGLVNPTIRSAQGSGSQRLYSFKDILVLKVVKRLLDTGVSLQNIRVAVDHLRKRGVQDLARITLFSDGTTVYECTSPEEVVDLLQGGQGVFGIAVGGAFREIEGSLAKLPGERANGTPSPATRPDSDNDELSRRRARRTG
;
A
#
# COMPACT_ATOMS: atom_id res chain seq x y z
N MET A 1 -29.60 -1.56 -59.88
CA MET A 1 -28.67 -0.71 -59.18
C MET A 1 -29.25 -0.42 -57.84
N ALA A 2 -28.80 -1.14 -56.81
CA ALA A 2 -29.18 -0.95 -55.42
C ALA A 2 -27.93 -0.38 -54.71
N GLU A 3 -28.12 0.83 -54.21
CA GLU A 3 -27.12 1.62 -53.53
C GLU A 3 -27.03 1.15 -52.05
N GLU A 4 -25.98 0.50 -51.72
CA GLU A 4 -25.66 0.04 -50.36
C GLU A 4 -25.15 1.25 -49.52
N ALA A 5 -25.94 1.66 -48.55
CA ALA A 5 -25.54 2.66 -47.57
C ALA A 5 -24.52 2.07 -46.57
N PRO A 6 -23.43 2.80 -46.20
CA PRO A 6 -22.45 2.31 -45.25
C PRO A 6 -22.98 2.32 -43.83
N ILE A 7 -22.90 1.16 -43.19
CA ILE A 7 -23.16 0.99 -41.76
C ILE A 7 -22.09 1.76 -40.98
N ARG A 8 -22.50 2.81 -40.30
CA ARG A 8 -21.69 3.52 -39.30
C ARG A 8 -21.43 2.57 -38.13
N ALA A 9 -20.21 2.12 -37.99
CA ALA A 9 -19.73 1.52 -36.76
C ALA A 9 -19.77 2.58 -35.65
N GLY A 10 -20.72 2.47 -34.75
CA GLY A 10 -20.74 3.21 -33.52
C GLY A 10 -19.58 2.72 -32.64
N SER A 11 -18.56 3.56 -32.45
CA SER A 11 -17.61 3.38 -31.36
C SER A 11 -18.34 3.53 -30.05
N GLY A 12 -18.88 2.41 -29.55
CA GLY A 12 -19.34 2.33 -28.17
C GLY A 12 -18.12 2.48 -27.27
N GLU A 13 -17.97 3.62 -26.64
CA GLU A 13 -17.21 3.70 -25.41
C GLU A 13 -17.83 2.68 -24.45
N GLN A 14 -17.16 1.54 -24.28
CA GLN A 14 -17.39 0.66 -23.14
C GLN A 14 -16.96 1.46 -21.91
N GLY A 15 -17.92 2.17 -21.32
CA GLY A 15 -17.76 2.68 -19.99
C GLY A 15 -17.37 1.52 -19.10
N GLU A 16 -16.24 1.64 -18.39
CA GLU A 16 -15.82 0.69 -17.37
C GLU A 16 -16.99 0.45 -16.43
N LEU A 17 -17.59 -0.74 -16.51
CA LEU A 17 -18.76 -1.13 -15.71
C LEU A 17 -18.44 -1.26 -14.21
N PHE A 18 -17.16 -1.25 -13.89
CA PHE A 18 -16.63 -1.23 -12.53
C PHE A 18 -15.48 -0.22 -12.51
N PRO A 19 -15.65 0.93 -11.85
CA PRO A 19 -14.50 1.77 -11.55
C PRO A 19 -13.53 0.90 -10.75
N ASP A 20 -12.26 0.89 -11.15
CA ASP A 20 -11.19 0.14 -10.46
C ASP A 20 -10.90 0.79 -9.11
N SER A 21 -11.94 0.80 -8.25
CA SER A 21 -11.90 1.29 -6.87
C SER A 21 -11.22 0.29 -5.93
N SER A 22 -10.71 -0.82 -6.48
CA SER A 22 -10.03 -1.86 -5.71
C SER A 22 -8.59 -1.50 -5.36
N LEU A 23 -8.02 -0.46 -6.00
CA LEU A 23 -6.67 -0.03 -5.70
C LEU A 23 -6.67 1.13 -4.70
N PRO A 24 -5.75 1.09 -3.72
CA PRO A 24 -5.56 2.21 -2.82
C PRO A 24 -5.18 3.48 -3.60
N ASP A 25 -5.81 4.61 -3.26
CA ASP A 25 -5.46 5.92 -3.84
C ASP A 25 -3.98 6.23 -3.52
N GLU A 26 -3.13 6.23 -4.56
CA GLU A 26 -1.70 6.47 -4.43
C GLU A 26 -1.37 7.91 -3.96
N LEU A 27 -2.34 8.83 -4.01
CA LEU A 27 -2.20 10.21 -3.57
C LEU A 27 -2.58 10.42 -2.10
N VAL A 28 -3.09 9.37 -1.44
CA VAL A 28 -3.45 9.41 -0.02
C VAL A 28 -2.28 8.93 0.82
N GLY A 29 -1.94 9.72 1.83
CA GLY A 29 -0.90 9.41 2.79
C GLY A 29 -1.44 9.25 4.20
N TYR A 30 -0.73 8.48 5.00
CA TYR A 30 -1.04 8.18 6.39
C TYR A 30 0.07 8.66 7.29
N ARG A 31 -0.27 9.16 8.47
CA ARG A 31 0.69 9.69 9.43
C ARG A 31 1.52 8.57 10.08
N GLY A 32 2.67 8.95 10.64
CA GLY A 32 3.59 8.03 11.30
C GLY A 32 2.95 7.06 12.30
N PRO A 33 2.07 7.50 13.22
CA PRO A 33 1.39 6.58 14.15
C PRO A 33 0.58 5.49 13.45
N ALA A 34 -0.17 5.84 12.40
CA ALA A 34 -0.93 4.86 11.60
C ALA A 34 0.00 3.89 10.87
N ALA A 35 1.06 4.41 10.25
CA ALA A 35 2.07 3.58 9.58
C ALA A 35 2.72 2.59 10.56
N CYS A 36 3.08 3.03 11.78
CA CYS A 36 3.64 2.17 12.83
C CYS A 36 2.66 1.07 13.25
N GLN A 37 1.41 1.45 13.53
CA GLN A 37 0.38 0.52 13.99
C GLN A 37 0.13 -0.60 12.98
N ILE A 38 0.00 -0.25 11.70
CA ILE A 38 -0.34 -1.21 10.64
C ILE A 38 0.84 -2.10 10.28
N SER A 39 2.04 -1.54 10.19
CA SER A 39 3.25 -2.30 9.86
C SER A 39 3.81 -3.10 11.05
N GLY A 40 3.35 -2.81 12.27
CA GLY A 40 3.82 -3.48 13.49
C GLY A 40 5.22 -3.05 13.92
N ILE A 41 5.60 -1.80 13.63
CA ILE A 41 6.92 -1.25 13.97
C ILE A 41 6.80 -0.15 15.03
N THR A 42 7.91 0.13 15.71
CA THR A 42 8.01 1.26 16.62
C THR A 42 8.28 2.56 15.88
N TYR A 43 7.92 3.70 16.48
CA TYR A 43 8.24 5.01 15.91
C TYR A 43 9.76 5.22 15.75
N ARG A 44 10.56 4.65 16.66
CA ARG A 44 12.03 4.69 16.56
C ARG A 44 12.55 3.96 15.31
N GLN A 45 11.96 2.81 14.98
CA GLN A 45 12.30 2.09 13.74
C GLN A 45 11.87 2.89 12.51
N LEU A 46 10.65 3.44 12.51
CA LEU A 46 10.15 4.26 11.43
C LEU A 46 11.07 5.46 11.15
N ASP A 47 11.44 6.20 12.20
CA ASP A 47 12.32 7.36 12.09
C ASP A 47 13.74 6.97 11.62
N TYR A 48 14.30 5.90 12.17
CA TYR A 48 15.61 5.39 11.75
C TYR A 48 15.60 4.96 10.27
N TRP A 49 14.60 4.23 9.83
CA TRP A 49 14.51 3.77 8.44
C TRP A 49 14.28 4.92 7.46
N ALA A 50 13.54 5.94 7.84
CA ALA A 50 13.39 7.15 7.02
C ALA A 50 14.71 7.92 6.91
N ARG A 51 15.44 8.11 8.02
CA ARG A 51 16.74 8.82 8.02
C ARG A 51 17.84 8.08 7.28
N THR A 52 17.83 6.76 7.32
CA THR A 52 18.83 5.92 6.62
C THR A 52 18.44 5.61 5.18
N GLY A 53 17.31 6.12 4.69
CA GLY A 53 16.84 5.91 3.33
C GLY A 53 16.31 4.51 3.04
N LEU A 54 16.13 3.66 4.09
CA LEU A 54 15.58 2.33 3.89
C LEU A 54 14.12 2.39 3.41
N VAL A 55 13.27 3.17 4.08
CA VAL A 55 11.90 3.46 3.62
C VAL A 55 11.60 4.93 3.87
N ASN A 56 11.42 5.68 2.79
CA ASN A 56 11.09 7.11 2.84
C ASN A 56 9.59 7.33 2.62
N PRO A 57 8.97 8.31 3.28
CA PRO A 57 7.59 8.69 3.00
C PRO A 57 7.50 9.31 1.60
N THR A 58 6.65 8.75 0.73
CA THR A 58 6.53 9.21 -0.66
C THR A 58 5.50 10.31 -0.85
N ILE A 59 4.49 10.42 0.03
CA ILE A 59 3.45 11.46 -0.08
C ILE A 59 3.97 12.81 0.43
N ARG A 60 4.59 12.83 1.61
CA ARG A 60 5.19 14.04 2.17
C ARG A 60 6.34 13.68 3.10
N SER A 61 7.53 14.18 2.78
CA SER A 61 8.68 14.11 3.68
C SER A 61 8.63 15.22 4.75
N ALA A 62 9.34 15.04 5.86
CA ALA A 62 9.47 16.09 6.86
C ALA A 62 10.32 17.24 6.31
N GLN A 63 9.77 18.44 6.31
CA GLN A 63 10.46 19.69 5.96
C GLN A 63 10.49 20.60 7.19
N GLY A 64 11.50 20.44 8.03
CA GLY A 64 11.68 21.24 9.24
C GLY A 64 10.86 20.78 10.45
N SER A 65 10.96 21.58 11.53
CA SER A 65 10.27 21.32 12.79
C SER A 65 8.74 21.50 12.63
N GLY A 66 7.99 20.46 12.96
CA GLY A 66 6.52 20.48 12.92
C GLY A 66 5.87 19.91 11.65
N SER A 67 6.62 19.65 10.57
CA SER A 67 6.06 18.98 9.40
C SER A 67 5.89 17.49 9.66
N GLN A 68 4.71 16.95 9.36
CA GLN A 68 4.41 15.55 9.56
C GLN A 68 4.69 14.77 8.27
N ARG A 69 5.39 13.64 8.40
CA ARG A 69 5.61 12.68 7.31
C ARG A 69 4.29 11.98 6.97
N LEU A 70 4.03 11.83 5.67
CA LEU A 70 2.91 11.05 5.17
C LEU A 70 3.43 9.89 4.30
N TYR A 71 3.04 8.69 4.70
CA TYR A 71 3.40 7.43 4.06
C TYR A 71 2.27 6.97 3.17
N SER A 72 2.58 6.60 1.92
CA SER A 72 1.60 6.00 1.01
C SER A 72 1.23 4.58 1.45
N PHE A 73 0.18 4.01 0.84
CA PHE A 73 -0.14 2.60 0.97
C PHE A 73 1.08 1.71 0.68
N LYS A 74 1.79 2.01 -0.42
CA LYS A 74 2.99 1.29 -0.84
C LYS A 74 4.11 1.38 0.19
N ASP A 75 4.34 2.55 0.77
CA ASP A 75 5.35 2.71 1.82
C ASP A 75 5.03 1.83 3.03
N ILE A 76 3.77 1.79 3.45
CA ILE A 76 3.32 0.97 4.59
C ILE A 76 3.44 -0.52 4.27
N LEU A 77 3.14 -0.94 3.03
CA LEU A 77 3.35 -2.30 2.58
C LEU A 77 4.81 -2.70 2.66
N VAL A 78 5.71 -1.85 2.16
CA VAL A 78 7.16 -2.07 2.25
C VAL A 78 7.62 -2.12 3.70
N LEU A 79 7.16 -1.21 4.58
CA LEU A 79 7.47 -1.24 6.01
C LEU A 79 7.08 -2.57 6.67
N LYS A 80 5.90 -3.10 6.33
CA LYS A 80 5.42 -4.37 6.86
C LYS A 80 6.24 -5.55 6.37
N VAL A 81 6.63 -5.55 5.09
CA VAL A 81 7.53 -6.57 4.53
C VAL A 81 8.91 -6.51 5.20
N VAL A 82 9.48 -5.32 5.37
CA VAL A 82 10.75 -5.12 6.10
C VAL A 82 10.68 -5.70 7.51
N LYS A 83 9.59 -5.41 8.23
CA LYS A 83 9.39 -5.96 9.59
C LYS A 83 9.37 -7.47 9.58
N ARG A 84 8.63 -8.10 8.66
CA ARG A 84 8.56 -9.56 8.55
C ARG A 84 9.92 -10.18 8.20
N LEU A 85 10.69 -9.57 7.30
CA LEU A 85 12.04 -10.04 6.97
C LEU A 85 12.99 -9.94 8.17
N LEU A 86 12.92 -8.85 8.94
CA LEU A 86 13.71 -8.69 10.17
C LEU A 86 13.35 -9.74 11.22
N ASP A 87 12.07 -10.01 11.41
CA ASP A 87 11.59 -11.00 12.39
C ASP A 87 12.07 -12.42 12.07
N THR A 88 12.37 -12.70 10.81
CA THR A 88 12.93 -13.98 10.36
C THR A 88 14.45 -13.99 10.31
N GLY A 89 15.11 -12.92 10.76
CA GLY A 89 16.56 -12.85 10.92
C GLY A 89 17.33 -12.37 9.69
N VAL A 90 16.65 -11.90 8.63
CA VAL A 90 17.32 -11.34 7.45
C VAL A 90 18.06 -10.05 7.83
N SER A 91 19.30 -9.90 7.41
CA SER A 91 20.10 -8.71 7.69
C SER A 91 19.54 -7.46 7.00
N LEU A 92 19.69 -6.29 7.62
CA LEU A 92 19.27 -5.01 7.01
C LEU A 92 19.91 -4.74 5.65
N GLN A 93 21.12 -5.24 5.41
CA GLN A 93 21.79 -5.09 4.12
C GLN A 93 21.04 -5.84 3.00
N ASN A 94 20.66 -7.08 3.26
CA ASN A 94 19.89 -7.88 2.31
C ASN A 94 18.46 -7.35 2.14
N ILE A 95 17.87 -6.85 3.21
CA ILE A 95 16.57 -6.18 3.17
C ILE A 95 16.61 -4.92 2.28
N ARG A 96 17.70 -4.15 2.28
CA ARG A 96 17.85 -2.99 1.38
C ARG A 96 17.74 -3.39 -0.09
N VAL A 97 18.40 -4.46 -0.48
CA VAL A 97 18.32 -4.99 -1.85
C VAL A 97 16.87 -5.36 -2.20
N ALA A 98 16.18 -6.08 -1.31
CA ALA A 98 14.78 -6.44 -1.51
C ALA A 98 13.87 -5.20 -1.62
N VAL A 99 14.06 -4.20 -0.76
CA VAL A 99 13.28 -2.95 -0.78
C VAL A 99 13.49 -2.18 -2.08
N ASP A 100 14.71 -2.12 -2.59
CA ASP A 100 15.01 -1.44 -3.86
C ASP A 100 14.29 -2.12 -5.04
N HIS A 101 14.18 -3.44 -5.03
CA HIS A 101 13.38 -4.18 -6.01
C HIS A 101 11.88 -3.89 -5.87
N LEU A 102 11.33 -3.97 -4.65
CA LEU A 102 9.91 -3.71 -4.41
C LEU A 102 9.49 -2.28 -4.79
N ARG A 103 10.35 -1.30 -4.58
CA ARG A 103 10.07 0.11 -4.94
C ARG A 103 9.89 0.34 -6.43
N LYS A 104 10.59 -0.42 -7.26
CA LYS A 104 10.52 -0.32 -8.73
C LYS A 104 9.23 -0.90 -9.31
N ARG A 105 8.49 -1.69 -8.52
CA ARG A 105 7.26 -2.34 -8.95
C ARG A 105 6.03 -1.49 -8.67
N GLY A 106 5.00 -1.65 -9.49
CA GLY A 106 3.67 -1.09 -9.24
C GLY A 106 2.99 -1.74 -8.03
N VAL A 107 2.00 -1.07 -7.47
CA VAL A 107 1.24 -1.59 -6.30
C VAL A 107 0.52 -2.91 -6.65
N GLN A 108 -0.02 -3.02 -7.86
CA GLN A 108 -0.67 -4.25 -8.36
C GLN A 108 0.30 -5.42 -8.47
N ASP A 109 1.50 -5.16 -8.97
CA ASP A 109 2.52 -6.20 -9.11
C ASP A 109 2.95 -6.72 -7.74
N LEU A 110 3.07 -5.84 -6.75
CA LEU A 110 3.40 -6.21 -5.37
C LEU A 110 2.39 -7.18 -4.75
N ALA A 111 1.12 -7.10 -5.13
CA ALA A 111 0.09 -8.02 -4.65
C ALA A 111 0.28 -9.47 -5.14
N ARG A 112 1.06 -9.69 -6.19
CA ARG A 112 1.31 -11.00 -6.83
C ARG A 112 2.64 -11.62 -6.43
N ILE A 113 3.50 -10.90 -5.74
CA ILE A 113 4.85 -11.35 -5.39
C ILE A 113 4.83 -12.18 -4.12
N THR A 114 5.65 -13.23 -4.10
CA THR A 114 6.07 -13.93 -2.89
C THR A 114 7.59 -13.77 -2.74
N LEU A 115 8.02 -13.30 -1.60
CA LEU A 115 9.43 -13.22 -1.24
C LEU A 115 9.83 -14.48 -0.47
N PHE A 116 10.91 -15.10 -0.88
CA PHE A 116 11.53 -16.22 -0.15
C PHE A 116 12.90 -15.79 0.36
N SER A 117 13.28 -16.32 1.52
CA SER A 117 14.62 -16.11 2.05
C SER A 117 15.15 -17.37 2.71
N ASP A 118 16.43 -17.61 2.50
CA ASP A 118 17.22 -18.63 3.19
C ASP A 118 17.95 -18.07 4.44
N GLY A 119 17.57 -16.85 4.86
CA GLY A 119 18.24 -16.09 5.92
C GLY A 119 19.39 -15.20 5.42
N THR A 120 19.96 -15.49 4.26
CA THR A 120 21.07 -14.74 3.66
C THR A 120 20.61 -13.95 2.46
N THR A 121 19.90 -14.57 1.53
CA THR A 121 19.43 -13.98 0.28
C THR A 121 17.91 -13.84 0.31
N VAL A 122 17.38 -12.85 -0.40
CA VAL A 122 15.94 -12.71 -0.63
C VAL A 122 15.67 -12.93 -2.11
N TYR A 123 14.79 -13.88 -2.40
CA TYR A 123 14.35 -14.25 -3.74
C TYR A 123 12.92 -13.74 -3.97
N GLU A 124 12.66 -13.24 -5.15
CA GLU A 124 11.33 -12.84 -5.57
C GLU A 124 10.76 -13.89 -6.52
N CYS A 125 9.59 -14.42 -6.19
CA CYS A 125 8.86 -15.37 -7.03
C CYS A 125 7.52 -14.76 -7.44
N THR A 126 7.24 -14.80 -8.72
CA THR A 126 6.01 -14.26 -9.32
C THR A 126 5.09 -15.36 -9.85
N SER A 127 5.58 -16.59 -9.92
CA SER A 127 4.83 -17.76 -10.36
C SER A 127 5.00 -18.96 -9.43
N PRO A 128 4.04 -19.90 -9.42
CA PRO A 128 4.16 -21.14 -8.64
C PRO A 128 5.36 -22.00 -9.06
N GLU A 129 5.73 -22.00 -10.33
CA GLU A 129 6.84 -22.77 -10.88
C GLU A 129 8.17 -22.29 -10.30
N GLU A 130 8.38 -20.98 -10.23
CA GLU A 130 9.59 -20.38 -9.61
C GLU A 130 9.71 -20.77 -8.13
N VAL A 131 8.58 -20.88 -7.42
CA VAL A 131 8.56 -21.33 -6.03
C VAL A 131 9.00 -22.80 -5.91
N VAL A 132 8.50 -23.66 -6.79
CA VAL A 132 8.85 -25.09 -6.81
C VAL A 132 10.34 -25.26 -7.10
N ASP A 133 10.88 -24.55 -8.09
CA ASP A 133 12.30 -24.62 -8.46
C ASP A 133 13.20 -24.18 -7.30
N LEU A 134 12.83 -23.12 -6.59
CA LEU A 134 13.56 -22.64 -5.42
C LEU A 134 13.58 -23.68 -4.30
N LEU A 135 12.44 -24.34 -4.03
CA LEU A 135 12.32 -25.35 -2.97
C LEU A 135 13.06 -26.65 -3.32
N GLN A 136 13.15 -27.03 -4.60
CA GLN A 136 13.90 -28.20 -5.05
C GLN A 136 15.41 -28.09 -4.84
N GLY A 137 15.92 -26.85 -4.68
CA GLY A 137 17.32 -26.60 -4.33
C GLY A 137 17.75 -27.11 -2.96
N GLY A 138 16.83 -27.63 -2.14
CA GLY A 138 17.11 -28.29 -0.86
C GLY A 138 17.53 -27.36 0.28
N GLN A 139 17.43 -26.06 0.11
CA GLN A 139 17.69 -25.07 1.16
C GLN A 139 16.43 -24.82 1.97
N GLY A 140 16.57 -24.69 3.28
CA GLY A 140 15.47 -24.25 4.14
C GLY A 140 15.14 -22.78 3.85
N VAL A 141 13.97 -22.53 3.30
CA VAL A 141 13.50 -21.16 2.99
C VAL A 141 12.20 -20.88 3.72
N PHE A 142 11.98 -19.61 4.08
CA PHE A 142 10.68 -19.14 4.49
C PHE A 142 10.13 -18.17 3.45
N GLY A 143 8.80 -18.13 3.29
CA GLY A 143 8.12 -17.30 2.30
C GLY A 143 7.26 -16.22 2.94
N ILE A 144 7.28 -15.03 2.35
CA ILE A 144 6.38 -13.91 2.67
C ILE A 144 5.53 -13.63 1.45
N ALA A 145 4.25 -14.02 1.48
CA ALA A 145 3.29 -13.61 0.47
C ALA A 145 2.98 -12.11 0.63
N VAL A 146 3.53 -11.28 -0.24
CA VAL A 146 3.34 -9.82 -0.20
C VAL A 146 1.87 -9.48 -0.43
N GLY A 147 1.16 -10.23 -1.27
CA GLY A 147 -0.28 -10.11 -1.45
C GLY A 147 -1.11 -10.36 -0.18
N GLY A 148 -0.64 -11.22 0.73
CA GLY A 148 -1.25 -11.37 2.05
C GLY A 148 -1.12 -10.13 2.91
N ALA A 149 0.07 -9.53 2.94
CA ALA A 149 0.33 -8.27 3.62
C ALA A 149 -0.47 -7.11 2.99
N PHE A 150 -0.61 -7.10 1.67
CA PHE A 150 -1.41 -6.13 0.92
C PHE A 150 -2.87 -6.10 1.42
N ARG A 151 -3.57 -7.25 1.41
CA ARG A 151 -4.97 -7.35 1.86
C ARG A 151 -5.17 -6.97 3.33
N GLU A 152 -4.21 -7.34 4.18
CA GLU A 152 -4.25 -6.98 5.61
C GLU A 152 -4.15 -5.47 5.83
N ILE A 153 -3.27 -4.79 5.07
CA ILE A 153 -3.09 -3.34 5.13
C ILE A 153 -4.31 -2.63 4.57
N GLU A 154 -4.82 -3.08 3.43
CA GLU A 154 -6.02 -2.52 2.80
C GLU A 154 -7.21 -2.51 3.76
N GLY A 155 -7.51 -3.64 4.39
CA GLY A 155 -8.59 -3.73 5.38
C GLY A 155 -8.36 -2.88 6.64
N SER A 156 -7.09 -2.63 7.01
CA SER A 156 -6.74 -1.80 8.15
C SER A 156 -6.81 -0.31 7.83
N LEU A 157 -6.31 0.09 6.66
CA LEU A 157 -6.28 1.50 6.22
C LEU A 157 -7.66 2.04 5.88
N ALA A 158 -8.59 1.19 5.42
CA ALA A 158 -9.98 1.59 5.17
C ALA A 158 -10.68 2.20 6.40
N LYS A 159 -10.15 1.93 7.60
CA LYS A 159 -10.69 2.41 8.89
C LYS A 159 -9.96 3.63 9.44
N LEU A 160 -8.90 4.09 8.78
CA LEU A 160 -8.03 5.16 9.29
C LEU A 160 -8.12 6.42 8.43
N PRO A 161 -7.98 7.61 9.04
CA PRO A 161 -7.96 8.86 8.30
C PRO A 161 -6.72 8.97 7.42
N GLY A 162 -6.95 9.20 6.12
CA GLY A 162 -5.93 9.52 5.15
C GLY A 162 -5.89 11.01 4.84
N GLU A 163 -4.73 11.52 4.45
CA GLU A 163 -4.50 12.91 4.06
C GLU A 163 -3.80 12.97 2.69
N ARG A 164 -4.11 13.99 1.92
CA ARG A 164 -3.35 14.32 0.71
C ARG A 164 -2.10 15.13 1.05
N ALA A 165 -1.14 15.23 0.12
CA ALA A 165 0.10 15.97 0.32
C ALA A 165 -0.11 17.43 0.76
N ASN A 166 -1.20 18.07 0.33
CA ASN A 166 -1.60 19.43 0.69
C ASN A 166 -2.30 19.54 2.05
N GLY A 167 -2.45 18.45 2.80
CA GLY A 167 -3.11 18.40 4.11
C GLY A 167 -4.64 18.30 4.06
N THR A 168 -5.25 18.15 2.88
CA THR A 168 -6.70 17.94 2.78
C THR A 168 -7.04 16.49 3.16
N PRO A 169 -8.10 16.26 3.98
CA PRO A 169 -8.57 14.91 4.27
C PRO A 169 -9.00 14.18 3.00
N SER A 170 -8.74 12.87 2.92
CA SER A 170 -9.24 12.05 1.83
C SER A 170 -10.76 11.88 1.92
N PRO A 171 -11.50 11.92 0.78
CA PRO A 171 -12.95 11.72 0.78
C PRO A 171 -13.39 10.38 1.40
N ALA A 172 -12.56 9.35 1.31
CA ALA A 172 -12.84 8.03 1.89
C ALA A 172 -12.91 8.02 3.42
N THR A 173 -12.54 9.12 4.07
CA THR A 173 -12.43 9.22 5.54
C THR A 173 -13.40 10.23 6.14
N ARG A 174 -14.37 10.73 5.39
CA ARG A 174 -15.45 11.48 6.02
C ARG A 174 -16.31 10.48 6.79
N PRO A 175 -16.34 10.52 8.13
CA PRO A 175 -17.39 9.84 8.84
C PRO A 175 -18.71 10.40 8.30
N ASP A 176 -19.69 9.53 8.06
CA ASP A 176 -21.05 9.92 7.67
C ASP A 176 -21.56 10.96 8.67
N SER A 177 -21.34 12.25 8.35
CA SER A 177 -21.83 13.37 9.17
C SER A 177 -23.35 13.49 9.13
N ASP A 178 -23.99 12.74 8.24
CA ASP A 178 -25.45 12.72 8.12
C ASP A 178 -26.15 11.82 9.15
N ASN A 179 -25.41 11.02 9.92
CA ASN A 179 -26.00 10.14 10.94
C ASN A 179 -25.63 10.52 12.37
N ASP A 180 -25.08 11.70 12.58
CA ASP A 180 -24.81 12.20 13.93
C ASP A 180 -26.11 12.74 14.57
N GLU A 181 -26.70 11.90 15.42
CA GLU A 181 -27.90 12.22 16.19
C GLU A 181 -27.73 13.50 17.05
N LEU A 182 -26.49 13.84 17.39
CA LEU A 182 -26.17 15.07 18.13
C LEU A 182 -26.30 16.32 17.26
N SER A 183 -25.97 16.24 15.98
CA SER A 183 -26.19 17.33 15.03
C SER A 183 -27.67 17.56 14.76
N ARG A 184 -28.50 16.50 14.71
CA ARG A 184 -29.96 16.59 14.61
C ARG A 184 -30.60 17.20 15.83
N ARG A 185 -30.08 16.92 17.04
CA ARG A 185 -30.59 17.53 18.32
C ARG A 185 -30.22 19.01 18.40
N ARG A 186 -29.10 19.45 17.90
CA ARG A 186 -28.71 20.88 17.86
C ARG A 186 -29.60 21.68 16.92
N ALA A 187 -29.92 21.15 15.73
CA ALA A 187 -30.78 21.82 14.76
C ALA A 187 -32.23 22.00 15.28
N ARG A 188 -32.72 21.12 16.16
CA ARG A 188 -34.07 21.24 16.78
C ARG A 188 -34.15 22.23 17.94
N ARG A 189 -33.05 22.76 18.42
CA ARG A 189 -33.00 23.67 19.60
C ARG A 189 -32.86 25.14 19.21
N THR A 190 -32.72 25.46 17.92
CA THR A 190 -32.58 26.82 17.37
C THR A 190 -33.72 27.21 16.43
N GLY A 191 -34.89 26.50 16.50
CA GLY A 191 -36.12 26.86 15.80
C GLY A 191 -37.22 27.21 16.77
#